data_3a6ddb807c1a597ee74fe8a0e0ee9162
#
_entry.id   3a6ddb807c1a597ee74fe8a0e0ee9162
#
_cell.length_a   1.000
_cell.length_b   1.000
_cell.length_c   1.000
_cell.angle_alpha   90.00
_cell.angle_beta   90.00
_cell.angle_gamma   90.00
#
_symmetry.space_group_name_H-M   'P 1'
#
loop_
_entity.id
_entity.type
_entity.pdbx_description
1 polymer ?
#
loop_
_entity_poly.entity_id
_entity_poly.type
_entity_poly.pdbx_seq_one_letter_code
_entity_poly.pdbx_strand_id
1 'polypeptide(L)'
;MPAQASTTFTGADFAWPNSPGVGHLGLYIEDDISHTRLMSTVRTQTGQLCTTLDDSACANQSVRTYSILPRCETDAQKDCVESLGATTSQGAVSEGAFSRYFPESGLADFEGSPGRNIPTGAAPSIFTLPGVPHNDGNEYMVIASVNGVAPVDGVQTPSSITIHASVYPVKVLAGNFMRNTPLENGFGVSHRSSDKWGNCASIADGYCAARQDFPANTKFSLSLRLSTPPKGWLHGRIFSPTVTYEAAGSSTRLKVDATPVQVAAVATWGKYSELPEAAKSGAMNCSDTSNCGQMNPQSSGAHISVEGWRSVYGDQASWVRGQWMYQTLSEYELVGSSLAACTSGPAKFDGFITTNATGYAAGPPVFDPVGKTLSYVVAAPHTNAEGGLIVGTYDLMMRSDLAACLYGGNVSDIVASVAVVYDNATSTTTEVKTDVTNDGTWFKVSASGFHYSMPTIKTTLASKSGALPSVNSAPSIIKKSVSARALATRAQLVVSRGDVVSLRVSKAWTKKCTVVRQTLRITKTGTCRVTVRVETRKQKPRFRTMTLQVVK
;
A
#
# COMPACT_ATOMS: atom_id res chain seq x y z
N MET A 1 24.49 -19.94 20.14
CA MET A 1 24.35 -19.50 18.74
C MET A 1 25.66 -18.80 18.39
N PRO A 2 26.29 -19.07 17.25
CA PRO A 2 27.52 -18.35 16.90
C PRO A 2 27.13 -16.88 16.64
N ALA A 3 27.96 -15.97 17.19
CA ALA A 3 27.87 -14.55 16.94
C ALA A 3 28.00 -14.33 15.40
N GLN A 4 26.97 -13.80 14.77
CA GLN A 4 27.08 -13.35 13.38
C GLN A 4 28.11 -12.21 13.36
N ALA A 5 29.08 -12.35 12.48
CA ALA A 5 30.08 -11.32 12.26
C ALA A 5 29.38 -10.04 11.84
N SER A 6 29.70 -8.95 12.54
CA SER A 6 29.29 -7.59 12.14
C SER A 6 29.74 -7.37 10.69
N THR A 7 28.80 -7.32 9.76
CA THR A 7 29.09 -6.95 8.39
C THR A 7 29.41 -5.47 8.36
N THR A 8 30.66 -5.15 8.06
CA THR A 8 31.07 -3.77 7.78
C THR A 8 30.45 -3.37 6.45
N PHE A 9 29.35 -2.62 6.47
CA PHE A 9 28.71 -2.12 5.25
C PHE A 9 29.65 -1.15 4.54
N THR A 10 29.90 -1.41 3.27
CA THR A 10 30.60 -0.47 2.37
C THR A 10 29.58 0.48 1.75
N GLY A 11 30.04 1.64 1.22
CA GLY A 11 29.14 2.57 0.53
C GLY A 11 28.36 1.93 -0.64
N ALA A 12 28.88 0.85 -1.22
CA ALA A 12 28.22 0.09 -2.28
C ALA A 12 26.99 -0.68 -1.79
N ASP A 13 26.99 -1.12 -0.53
CA ASP A 13 25.89 -1.90 0.07
C ASP A 13 24.62 -1.06 0.28
N PHE A 14 24.73 0.25 0.17
CA PHE A 14 23.63 1.21 0.34
C PHE A 14 23.11 1.76 -0.98
N ALA A 15 23.89 1.62 -2.06
CA ALA A 15 23.54 2.22 -3.34
C ALA A 15 22.47 1.42 -4.08
N TRP A 16 21.50 2.12 -4.63
CA TRP A 16 20.63 1.58 -5.65
C TRP A 16 21.40 1.29 -6.93
N PRO A 17 20.99 0.30 -7.73
CA PRO A 17 21.58 0.10 -9.05
C PRO A 17 21.45 1.38 -9.87
N ASN A 18 22.58 1.90 -10.37
CA ASN A 18 22.57 3.10 -11.19
C ASN A 18 21.80 2.85 -12.50
N SER A 19 21.07 3.86 -12.97
CA SER A 19 20.48 3.83 -14.29
C SER A 19 21.57 3.61 -15.34
N PRO A 20 21.40 2.66 -16.27
CA PRO A 20 22.33 2.48 -17.39
C PRO A 20 22.30 3.61 -18.42
N GLY A 21 21.48 4.66 -18.21
CA GLY A 21 21.44 5.86 -19.02
C GLY A 21 20.18 5.99 -19.87
N VAL A 22 20.28 6.84 -20.89
CA VAL A 22 19.16 7.20 -21.79
C VAL A 22 18.50 5.95 -22.39
N GLY A 23 17.18 5.97 -22.46
CA GLY A 23 16.38 4.87 -23.04
C GLY A 23 16.07 3.73 -22.08
N HIS A 24 16.45 3.80 -20.81
CA HIS A 24 16.16 2.78 -19.82
C HIS A 24 15.11 3.21 -18.81
N LEU A 25 14.23 2.27 -18.44
CA LEU A 25 13.24 2.41 -17.38
C LEU A 25 13.63 1.51 -16.20
N GLY A 26 13.54 2.04 -14.99
CA GLY A 26 13.79 1.29 -13.76
C GLY A 26 12.50 0.92 -13.02
N LEU A 27 12.50 -0.25 -12.40
CA LEU A 27 11.52 -0.65 -11.39
C LEU A 27 12.24 -0.76 -10.05
N TYR A 28 11.80 0.03 -9.10
CA TYR A 28 12.28 0.02 -7.71
C TYR A 28 11.08 0.04 -6.78
N ILE A 29 11.18 -0.72 -5.70
CA ILE A 29 10.09 -0.87 -4.74
C ILE A 29 10.54 -0.35 -3.39
N GLU A 30 10.04 0.83 -3.03
CA GLU A 30 10.29 1.47 -1.75
C GLU A 30 9.09 2.29 -1.30
N ASP A 31 8.78 2.25 0.00
CA ASP A 31 7.54 2.81 0.55
C ASP A 31 7.71 4.11 1.34
N ASP A 32 8.95 4.65 1.49
CA ASP A 32 9.21 5.68 2.49
C ASP A 32 9.42 7.09 1.98
N ILE A 33 8.80 8.04 2.69
CA ILE A 33 9.08 9.46 2.60
C ILE A 33 9.79 9.88 3.88
N SER A 34 11.09 10.13 3.81
CA SER A 34 11.92 10.49 4.96
C SER A 34 12.14 11.99 5.14
N HIS A 35 11.42 12.83 4.41
CA HIS A 35 11.59 14.28 4.46
C HIS A 35 10.26 15.00 4.64
N THR A 36 10.27 15.95 5.56
CA THR A 36 9.22 16.95 5.65
C THR A 36 9.34 17.99 4.55
N ARG A 37 8.22 18.52 4.05
CA ARG A 37 8.18 19.60 3.09
C ARG A 37 6.83 20.28 3.00
N LEU A 38 6.86 21.57 2.76
CA LEU A 38 5.72 22.39 2.38
C LEU A 38 5.98 22.95 0.99
N MET A 39 5.01 22.86 0.08
CA MET A 39 5.19 23.34 -1.29
C MET A 39 3.89 23.85 -1.90
N SER A 40 3.98 24.85 -2.76
CA SER A 40 2.85 25.33 -3.56
C SER A 40 2.42 24.27 -4.59
N THR A 41 1.11 24.23 -4.92
CA THR A 41 0.55 23.30 -5.91
C THR A 41 0.35 23.94 -7.28
N VAL A 42 1.00 25.06 -7.57
CA VAL A 42 0.82 25.77 -8.85
C VAL A 42 1.11 24.84 -10.03
N ARG A 43 0.13 24.64 -10.88
CA ARG A 43 0.12 23.66 -11.99
C ARG A 43 1.13 23.96 -13.12
N THR A 44 1.70 25.14 -13.13
CA THR A 44 2.56 25.59 -14.21
C THR A 44 4.02 25.55 -13.79
N GLN A 45 4.58 24.41 -13.76
CA GLN A 45 6.01 24.15 -13.85
C GLN A 45 6.80 23.79 -12.60
N THR A 46 6.48 24.15 -11.38
CA THR A 46 7.38 23.74 -10.28
C THR A 46 6.76 24.12 -8.93
N GLY A 47 6.34 23.15 -8.14
CA GLY A 47 6.00 23.44 -6.75
C GLY A 47 7.23 24.02 -6.06
N GLN A 48 7.17 25.25 -5.62
CA GLN A 48 8.25 25.87 -4.86
C GLN A 48 8.16 25.40 -3.41
N LEU A 49 9.29 25.08 -2.82
CA LEU A 49 9.38 24.80 -1.40
C LEU A 49 9.17 26.09 -0.61
N CYS A 50 8.49 25.96 0.51
CA CYS A 50 8.21 27.03 1.45
C CYS A 50 8.69 26.63 2.84
N THR A 51 9.12 27.59 3.62
CA THR A 51 9.48 27.40 5.03
C THR A 51 8.30 27.75 5.96
N THR A 52 7.38 28.57 5.48
CA THR A 52 6.15 28.94 6.16
C THR A 52 5.02 29.10 5.15
N LEU A 53 3.78 29.16 5.61
CA LEU A 53 2.61 29.45 4.76
C LEU A 53 2.59 30.91 4.27
N ASP A 54 3.30 31.81 4.94
CA ASP A 54 3.42 33.23 4.58
C ASP A 54 4.57 33.49 3.61
N ASP A 55 5.37 32.47 3.32
CA ASP A 55 6.39 32.52 2.26
C ASP A 55 5.73 32.89 0.93
N SER A 56 6.32 33.80 0.18
CA SER A 56 5.78 34.31 -1.09
C SER A 56 5.43 33.21 -2.10
N ALA A 57 6.08 32.07 -2.03
CA ALA A 57 5.82 30.91 -2.88
C ALA A 57 4.54 30.14 -2.46
N CYS A 58 4.15 30.21 -1.20
CA CYS A 58 2.98 29.50 -0.64
C CYS A 58 1.81 30.43 -0.26
N ALA A 59 2.09 31.71 -0.05
CA ALA A 59 1.06 32.71 0.30
C ALA A 59 0.02 32.80 -0.81
N ASN A 60 -1.26 32.74 -0.42
CA ASN A 60 -2.39 32.76 -1.35
C ASN A 60 -2.39 31.65 -2.41
N GLN A 61 -1.74 30.53 -2.12
CA GLN A 61 -1.68 29.36 -3.00
C GLN A 61 -2.27 28.13 -2.33
N SER A 62 -2.77 27.18 -3.12
CA SER A 62 -2.95 25.82 -2.63
C SER A 62 -1.61 25.23 -2.29
N VAL A 63 -1.50 24.55 -1.17
CA VAL A 63 -0.25 23.95 -0.71
C VAL A 63 -0.41 22.43 -0.55
N ARG A 64 0.64 21.72 -0.92
CA ARG A 64 0.80 20.30 -0.61
C ARG A 64 1.77 20.17 0.56
N THR A 65 1.39 19.34 1.52
CA THR A 65 2.17 19.11 2.73
C THR A 65 2.59 17.65 2.82
N TYR A 66 3.80 17.44 3.31
CA TYR A 66 4.33 16.19 3.78
C TYR A 66 4.92 16.48 5.15
N SER A 67 4.11 16.29 6.18
CA SER A 67 4.47 16.64 7.55
C SER A 67 4.92 15.38 8.28
N ILE A 68 6.24 15.19 8.44
CA ILE A 68 6.73 14.18 9.38
C ILE A 68 6.41 14.68 10.78
N LEU A 69 5.71 13.86 11.55
CA LEU A 69 5.19 14.24 12.84
C LEU A 69 6.31 14.29 13.90
N PRO A 70 6.40 15.37 14.70
CA PRO A 70 7.29 15.41 15.84
C PRO A 70 6.85 14.42 16.92
N ARG A 71 7.70 14.15 17.92
CA ARG A 71 7.24 13.48 19.14
C ARG A 71 6.26 14.39 19.90
N CYS A 72 5.33 13.81 20.63
CA CYS A 72 4.47 14.58 21.51
C CYS A 72 5.25 15.06 22.73
N GLU A 73 5.23 16.36 22.98
CA GLU A 73 5.90 16.98 24.13
C GLU A 73 4.93 17.20 25.31
N THR A 74 3.64 17.35 25.01
CA THR A 74 2.60 17.55 26.00
C THR A 74 1.39 16.65 25.71
N ASP A 75 0.55 16.43 26.73
CA ASP A 75 -0.68 15.65 26.60
C ASP A 75 -1.71 16.31 25.68
N ALA A 76 -1.66 17.62 25.54
CA ALA A 76 -2.58 18.39 24.68
C ALA A 76 -2.14 18.44 23.22
N GLN A 77 -0.89 18.10 22.91
CA GLN A 77 -0.35 18.17 21.55
C GLN A 77 -1.01 17.13 20.64
N LYS A 78 -1.29 17.55 19.41
CA LYS A 78 -1.86 16.73 18.34
C LYS A 78 -0.88 16.67 17.19
N ASP A 79 -1.14 15.74 16.29
CA ASP A 79 -0.31 15.47 15.11
C ASP A 79 1.14 15.21 15.51
N CYS A 80 1.31 14.21 16.37
CA CYS A 80 2.61 13.85 16.94
C CYS A 80 2.71 12.33 17.19
N VAL A 81 3.94 11.85 17.29
CA VAL A 81 4.29 10.49 17.74
C VAL A 81 4.19 10.45 19.27
N GLU A 82 3.22 9.72 19.78
CA GLU A 82 2.98 9.64 21.23
C GLU A 82 3.95 8.66 21.90
N SER A 83 4.11 7.47 21.33
CA SER A 83 5.02 6.48 21.89
C SER A 83 5.45 5.44 20.86
N LEU A 84 6.62 4.86 21.06
CA LEU A 84 7.09 3.63 20.46
C LEU A 84 7.32 2.62 21.58
N GLY A 85 6.87 1.39 21.39
CA GLY A 85 7.11 0.30 22.33
C GLY A 85 7.36 -1.01 21.59
N ALA A 86 7.79 -2.03 22.33
CA ALA A 86 7.89 -3.39 21.79
C ALA A 86 7.61 -4.43 22.87
N THR A 87 7.14 -5.60 22.42
CA THR A 87 6.92 -6.77 23.27
C THR A 87 7.68 -7.94 22.67
N THR A 88 8.59 -8.53 23.42
CA THR A 88 9.37 -9.70 23.00
C THR A 88 8.51 -10.96 23.00
N SER A 89 8.99 -12.03 22.38
CA SER A 89 8.34 -13.35 22.40
C SER A 89 8.16 -13.94 23.83
N GLN A 90 8.92 -13.45 24.78
CA GLN A 90 8.81 -13.84 26.20
C GLN A 90 7.80 -12.99 26.98
N GLY A 91 7.14 -12.04 26.31
CA GLY A 91 6.16 -11.14 26.92
C GLY A 91 6.77 -9.94 27.65
N ALA A 92 8.07 -9.74 27.59
CA ALA A 92 8.71 -8.55 28.16
C ALA A 92 8.35 -7.32 27.32
N VAL A 93 7.82 -6.30 27.99
CA VAL A 93 7.43 -5.02 27.39
C VAL A 93 8.59 -4.03 27.58
N SER A 94 8.97 -3.35 26.51
CA SER A 94 9.94 -2.25 26.50
C SER A 94 9.27 -1.00 25.95
N GLU A 95 9.32 0.08 26.70
CA GLU A 95 8.89 1.39 26.23
C GLU A 95 10.09 2.15 25.65
N GLY A 96 9.87 2.80 24.53
CA GLY A 96 10.89 3.58 23.84
C GLY A 96 11.05 4.96 24.48
N ALA A 97 12.30 5.30 24.75
CA ALA A 97 12.67 6.65 25.15
C ALA A 97 13.10 7.45 23.90
N PHE A 98 12.53 8.63 23.70
CA PHE A 98 12.97 9.53 22.63
C PHE A 98 14.44 9.90 22.84
N SER A 99 15.23 9.76 21.81
CA SER A 99 16.65 10.10 21.83
C SER A 99 16.93 11.43 21.15
N ARG A 100 16.59 11.53 19.86
CA ARG A 100 16.82 12.71 19.03
C ARG A 100 16.00 12.67 17.74
N TYR A 101 15.99 13.78 17.03
CA TYR A 101 15.59 13.81 15.62
C TYR A 101 16.77 13.44 14.72
N PHE A 102 16.47 12.94 13.50
CA PHE A 102 17.51 12.66 12.52
C PHE A 102 17.04 13.02 11.09
N PRO A 103 17.76 13.90 10.39
CA PRO A 103 18.89 14.71 10.89
C PRO A 103 18.47 15.69 11.98
N GLU A 104 19.41 16.13 12.81
CA GLU A 104 19.15 17.08 13.89
C GLU A 104 18.90 18.51 13.41
N SER A 105 19.30 18.82 12.17
CA SER A 105 19.14 20.14 11.57
C SER A 105 19.17 20.08 10.04
N GLY A 106 18.75 21.16 9.41
CA GLY A 106 18.92 21.35 7.97
C GLY A 106 17.89 20.65 7.10
N LEU A 107 16.73 20.28 7.65
CA LEU A 107 15.55 19.88 6.90
C LEU A 107 14.68 21.09 6.59
N ALA A 108 13.76 20.88 5.65
CA ALA A 108 12.71 21.84 5.35
C ALA A 108 11.57 21.76 6.38
N ASP A 109 11.92 21.83 7.67
CA ASP A 109 10.96 21.88 8.76
C ASP A 109 10.09 23.11 8.60
N PHE A 110 8.81 22.97 8.93
CA PHE A 110 7.89 24.07 8.87
C PHE A 110 6.89 24.03 10.03
N GLU A 111 6.47 25.19 10.45
CA GLU A 111 5.42 25.31 11.45
C GLU A 111 4.05 25.00 10.85
N GLY A 112 3.28 24.17 11.55
CA GLY A 112 1.93 23.81 11.14
C GLY A 112 0.94 24.97 11.29
N SER A 113 -0.21 24.80 10.65
CA SER A 113 -1.34 25.73 10.76
C SER A 113 -2.58 24.98 11.22
N PRO A 114 -2.91 25.01 12.52
CA PRO A 114 -4.11 24.35 13.02
C PRO A 114 -5.39 24.84 12.35
N GLY A 115 -5.47 26.15 12.01
CA GLY A 115 -6.61 26.74 11.32
C GLY A 115 -6.82 26.20 9.90
N ARG A 116 -5.76 25.69 9.25
CA ARG A 116 -5.80 25.04 7.94
C ARG A 116 -5.70 23.51 8.03
N ASN A 117 -5.67 22.95 9.23
CA ASN A 117 -5.49 21.52 9.50
C ASN A 117 -4.18 20.97 8.89
N ILE A 118 -3.14 21.77 8.98
CA ILE A 118 -1.79 21.42 8.50
C ILE A 118 -0.92 21.13 9.72
N PRO A 119 -0.46 19.88 9.90
CA PRO A 119 0.47 19.53 10.97
C PRO A 119 1.83 20.21 10.81
N THR A 120 2.52 20.45 11.92
CA THR A 120 3.93 20.81 11.92
C THR A 120 4.76 19.70 11.27
N GLY A 121 5.66 20.06 10.38
CA GLY A 121 6.62 19.16 9.78
C GLY A 121 7.96 19.20 10.51
N ALA A 122 8.43 18.03 10.94
CA ALA A 122 9.69 17.83 11.65
C ALA A 122 10.57 16.80 10.95
N ALA A 123 11.66 16.37 11.57
CA ALA A 123 12.49 15.25 11.16
C ALA A 123 11.99 13.92 11.75
N PRO A 124 12.38 12.78 11.16
CA PRO A 124 12.20 11.46 11.78
C PRO A 124 12.73 11.42 13.23
N SER A 125 12.00 10.72 14.09
CA SER A 125 12.37 10.56 15.50
C SER A 125 13.14 9.28 15.73
N ILE A 126 14.23 9.32 16.48
CA ILE A 126 14.96 8.14 16.97
C ILE A 126 14.57 7.90 18.44
N PHE A 127 14.16 6.67 18.71
CA PHE A 127 13.87 6.14 20.05
C PHE A 127 14.87 5.05 20.41
N THR A 128 15.18 4.93 21.69
CA THR A 128 15.92 3.79 22.23
C THR A 128 14.97 2.81 22.92
N LEU A 129 15.11 1.53 22.62
CA LEU A 129 14.38 0.42 23.25
C LEU A 129 15.38 -0.50 23.97
N PRO A 130 15.76 -0.22 25.23
CA PRO A 130 16.86 -0.94 25.89
C PRO A 130 16.61 -2.44 26.04
N GLY A 131 15.35 -2.86 26.18
CA GLY A 131 14.95 -4.26 26.30
C GLY A 131 14.85 -5.03 24.98
N VAL A 132 15.10 -4.37 23.86
CA VAL A 132 14.90 -4.94 22.52
C VAL A 132 16.09 -4.58 21.63
N PRO A 133 17.26 -5.21 21.85
CA PRO A 133 18.41 -4.96 21.00
C PRO A 133 18.25 -5.62 19.63
N HIS A 134 18.75 -4.96 18.59
CA HIS A 134 19.05 -5.54 17.29
C HIS A 134 20.57 -5.76 17.13
N ASN A 135 21.04 -6.20 15.96
CA ASN A 135 22.44 -6.59 15.76
C ASN A 135 23.45 -5.50 16.11
N ASP A 136 23.11 -4.23 15.89
CA ASP A 136 24.03 -3.09 16.02
C ASP A 136 23.56 -2.03 17.02
N GLY A 137 22.71 -2.38 17.96
CA GLY A 137 22.26 -1.45 19.00
C GLY A 137 20.80 -1.64 19.40
N ASN A 138 20.20 -0.57 19.87
CA ASN A 138 18.81 -0.54 20.33
C ASN A 138 18.08 0.75 19.88
N GLU A 139 18.57 1.41 18.84
CA GLU A 139 17.95 2.59 18.27
C GLU A 139 16.93 2.20 17.19
N TYR A 140 15.79 2.85 17.24
CA TYR A 140 14.69 2.66 16.29
C TYR A 140 14.22 4.01 15.77
N MET A 141 14.20 4.17 14.46
CA MET A 141 13.69 5.35 13.80
C MET A 141 12.21 5.20 13.54
N VAL A 142 11.44 6.22 13.90
CA VAL A 142 10.03 6.38 13.55
C VAL A 142 9.91 7.45 12.49
N ILE A 143 9.30 7.09 11.36
CA ILE A 143 8.90 8.01 10.31
C ILE A 143 7.38 7.95 10.23
N ALA A 144 6.71 8.87 10.88
CA ALA A 144 5.26 9.00 10.81
C ALA A 144 4.91 10.32 10.12
N SER A 145 4.09 10.29 9.09
CA SER A 145 3.74 11.49 8.35
C SER A 145 2.24 11.63 8.12
N VAL A 146 1.81 12.87 8.06
CA VAL A 146 0.49 13.29 7.59
C VAL A 146 0.69 14.12 6.34
N ASN A 147 0.16 13.65 5.22
CA ASN A 147 0.33 14.29 3.93
C ASN A 147 -1.02 14.75 3.42
N GLY A 148 -1.06 15.88 2.73
CA GLY A 148 -2.33 16.39 2.22
C GLY A 148 -2.20 17.57 1.30
N VAL A 149 -3.36 18.09 0.88
CA VAL A 149 -3.47 19.31 0.07
C VAL A 149 -4.46 20.25 0.76
N ALA A 150 -3.99 21.44 1.11
CA ALA A 150 -4.85 22.53 1.57
C ALA A 150 -5.13 23.46 0.39
N PRO A 151 -6.41 23.76 0.09
CA PRO A 151 -6.76 24.74 -0.93
C PRO A 151 -6.36 26.16 -0.48
N VAL A 152 -6.37 27.12 -1.43
CA VAL A 152 -6.16 28.54 -1.11
C VAL A 152 -7.17 28.95 -0.04
N ASP A 153 -6.70 29.58 1.04
CA ASP A 153 -7.52 30.04 2.17
C ASP A 153 -8.46 28.98 2.76
N GLY A 154 -8.22 27.71 2.44
CA GLY A 154 -9.04 26.59 2.85
C GLY A 154 -8.36 25.65 3.85
N VAL A 155 -9.15 24.76 4.41
CA VAL A 155 -8.72 23.74 5.37
C VAL A 155 -8.49 22.42 4.64
N GLN A 156 -7.43 21.70 4.99
CA GLN A 156 -7.27 20.31 4.53
C GLN A 156 -8.48 19.49 4.97
N THR A 157 -9.15 18.88 3.99
CA THR A 157 -10.27 18.01 4.31
C THR A 157 -9.74 16.62 4.71
N PRO A 158 -10.44 15.91 5.60
CA PRO A 158 -10.03 14.55 5.96
C PRO A 158 -9.88 13.60 4.76
N SER A 159 -10.58 13.88 3.66
CA SER A 159 -10.47 13.14 2.40
C SER A 159 -9.20 13.42 1.60
N SER A 160 -8.55 14.54 1.84
CA SER A 160 -7.26 14.87 1.20
C SER A 160 -6.05 14.46 2.03
N ILE A 161 -6.27 13.88 3.22
CA ILE A 161 -5.20 13.54 4.16
C ILE A 161 -4.87 12.06 4.05
N THR A 162 -3.58 11.77 3.88
CA THR A 162 -3.03 10.42 3.97
C THR A 162 -2.06 10.33 5.13
N ILE A 163 -2.05 9.19 5.80
CA ILE A 163 -1.14 8.88 6.89
C ILE A 163 -0.20 7.79 6.42
N HIS A 164 1.06 7.94 6.75
CA HIS A 164 2.08 6.91 6.59
C HIS A 164 2.85 6.82 7.90
N ALA A 165 3.16 5.61 8.35
CA ALA A 165 3.98 5.39 9.53
C ALA A 165 4.85 4.15 9.35
N SER A 166 6.12 4.26 9.72
CA SER A 166 7.09 3.17 9.69
C SER A 166 8.02 3.21 10.88
N VAL A 167 8.51 2.03 11.24
CA VAL A 167 9.53 1.82 12.28
C VAL A 167 10.69 1.07 11.66
N TYR A 168 11.91 1.50 11.93
CA TYR A 168 13.13 0.85 11.47
C TYR A 168 14.12 0.69 12.62
N PRO A 169 14.65 -0.51 12.88
CA PRO A 169 15.89 -0.65 13.61
C PRO A 169 16.99 0.07 12.82
N VAL A 170 17.75 0.93 13.44
CA VAL A 170 18.77 1.73 12.75
C VAL A 170 20.08 1.80 13.50
N LYS A 171 21.15 1.99 12.72
CA LYS A 171 22.45 2.43 13.20
C LYS A 171 22.87 3.65 12.40
N VAL A 172 23.17 4.75 13.07
CA VAL A 172 23.66 5.94 12.40
C VAL A 172 25.14 5.74 12.07
N LEU A 173 25.47 5.79 10.80
CA LEU A 173 26.82 5.62 10.27
C LEU A 173 27.32 6.95 9.67
N ALA A 174 28.55 7.31 9.99
CA ALA A 174 29.24 8.39 9.32
C ALA A 174 29.86 7.90 8.01
N GLY A 175 29.86 8.75 6.96
CA GLY A 175 30.43 8.39 5.67
C GLY A 175 30.20 9.50 4.63
N ASN A 176 30.48 9.20 3.38
CA ASN A 176 30.27 10.13 2.28
C ASN A 176 28.82 10.10 1.79
N PHE A 177 27.88 10.33 2.70
CA PHE A 177 26.46 10.42 2.40
C PHE A 177 26.09 11.87 2.09
N MET A 178 25.27 12.07 1.08
CA MET A 178 24.78 13.40 0.71
C MET A 178 23.25 13.32 0.58
N ARG A 179 22.56 14.26 1.21
CA ARG A 179 21.13 14.45 0.97
C ARG A 179 20.92 14.85 -0.49
N ASN A 180 19.87 14.31 -1.08
CA ASN A 180 19.36 14.90 -2.31
C ASN A 180 18.72 16.23 -1.96
N THR A 181 19.37 17.34 -2.36
CA THR A 181 18.74 18.64 -2.28
C THR A 181 17.44 18.60 -3.08
N PRO A 182 16.34 19.15 -2.55
CA PRO A 182 15.14 19.34 -3.33
C PRO A 182 15.51 20.11 -4.60
N LEU A 183 15.26 19.51 -5.77
CA LEU A 183 15.42 20.25 -7.02
C LEU A 183 14.44 21.40 -6.99
N GLU A 184 14.90 22.62 -7.24
CA GLU A 184 14.07 23.83 -7.31
C GLU A 184 12.94 23.73 -8.34
N ASN A 185 12.91 22.66 -9.10
CA ASN A 185 12.03 22.39 -10.24
C ASN A 185 10.87 21.43 -9.92
N GLY A 186 10.29 21.57 -8.78
CA GLY A 186 8.92 21.26 -8.40
C GLY A 186 8.40 19.84 -8.41
N PHE A 187 8.48 19.09 -9.45
CA PHE A 187 8.07 17.68 -9.49
C PHE A 187 9.21 16.70 -9.25
N GLY A 188 10.42 17.18 -9.27
CA GLY A 188 11.64 16.40 -9.15
C GLY A 188 12.28 16.42 -7.77
N VAL A 189 11.56 16.80 -6.73
CA VAL A 189 12.02 16.50 -5.38
C VAL A 189 12.01 15.00 -5.26
N SER A 190 13.18 14.40 -5.43
CA SER A 190 13.37 13.02 -5.08
C SER A 190 12.93 12.88 -3.64
N HIS A 191 11.81 12.21 -3.44
CA HIS A 191 11.22 11.95 -2.15
C HIS A 191 12.07 10.98 -1.33
N ARG A 192 13.20 10.58 -1.88
CA ARG A 192 13.98 9.48 -1.43
C ARG A 192 15.33 9.98 -1.02
N SER A 193 15.55 9.91 0.26
CA SER A 193 16.92 9.80 0.78
C SER A 193 17.68 8.64 0.11
N SER A 194 17.00 7.79 -0.62
CA SER A 194 17.41 6.49 -1.06
C SER A 194 17.72 6.35 -2.54
N ASP A 195 17.55 7.36 -3.39
CA ASP A 195 17.89 7.23 -4.82
C ASP A 195 19.32 6.72 -5.06
N LYS A 196 20.21 6.98 -4.12
CA LYS A 196 21.58 6.43 -4.11
C LYS A 196 21.86 5.47 -2.97
N TRP A 197 21.04 5.46 -1.90
CA TRP A 197 21.37 4.85 -0.63
C TRP A 197 20.20 4.03 -0.06
N GLY A 198 19.78 3.03 -0.79
CA GLY A 198 18.59 2.22 -0.51
C GLY A 198 18.52 1.56 0.87
N ASN A 199 19.63 1.46 1.59
CA ASN A 199 19.66 0.95 2.95
C ASN A 199 19.54 2.02 4.03
N CYS A 200 19.54 3.30 3.67
CA CYS A 200 19.34 4.37 4.64
C CYS A 200 17.84 4.62 4.85
N ALA A 201 17.35 4.54 6.06
CA ALA A 201 15.99 4.96 6.40
C ALA A 201 15.84 6.48 6.30
N SER A 202 16.90 7.21 6.64
CA SER A 202 17.04 8.66 6.43
C SER A 202 18.50 9.03 6.24
N ILE A 203 18.78 10.17 5.57
CA ILE A 203 20.12 10.65 5.27
C ILE A 203 20.28 12.08 5.77
N ALA A 204 21.40 12.34 6.41
CA ALA A 204 21.98 13.66 6.64
C ALA A 204 23.26 13.78 5.82
N ASP A 205 23.76 15.02 5.60
CA ASP A 205 25.07 15.19 4.97
C ASP A 205 26.15 14.62 5.89
N GLY A 206 26.90 13.65 5.38
CA GLY A 206 27.89 12.91 6.12
C GLY A 206 27.37 11.74 6.96
N TYR A 207 26.06 11.47 6.99
CA TYR A 207 25.49 10.43 7.85
C TYR A 207 24.33 9.69 7.18
N CYS A 208 24.19 8.40 7.51
CA CYS A 208 23.08 7.53 7.10
C CYS A 208 22.51 6.82 8.34
N ALA A 209 21.22 6.89 8.54
CA ALA A 209 20.51 6.00 9.45
C ALA A 209 20.31 4.66 8.74
N ALA A 210 21.32 3.79 8.84
CA ALA A 210 21.35 2.50 8.16
C ALA A 210 20.35 1.54 8.79
N ARG A 211 19.47 0.97 7.97
CA ARG A 211 18.46 -0.01 8.40
C ARG A 211 19.15 -1.28 8.88
N GLN A 212 18.65 -1.82 9.97
CA GLN A 212 19.06 -3.08 10.57
C GLN A 212 17.91 -4.08 10.50
N ASP A 213 18.21 -5.35 10.77
CA ASP A 213 17.17 -6.36 10.88
C ASP A 213 16.39 -6.21 12.18
N PHE A 214 15.10 -6.45 12.10
CA PHE A 214 14.24 -6.52 13.27
C PHE A 214 14.61 -7.74 14.13
N PRO A 215 14.61 -7.60 15.46
CA PRO A 215 14.74 -8.74 16.34
C PRO A 215 13.58 -9.73 16.12
N ALA A 216 13.95 -11.02 16.05
CA ALA A 216 12.99 -12.08 15.77
C ALA A 216 11.83 -12.13 16.78
N ASN A 217 10.64 -12.45 16.31
CA ASN A 217 9.45 -12.66 17.13
C ASN A 217 9.12 -11.50 18.10
N THR A 218 9.47 -10.29 17.72
CA THR A 218 9.18 -9.08 18.49
C THR A 218 8.02 -8.33 17.87
N LYS A 219 7.06 -7.96 18.69
CA LYS A 219 5.91 -7.15 18.31
C LYS A 219 6.19 -5.69 18.65
N PHE A 220 6.06 -4.79 17.68
CA PHE A 220 6.23 -3.36 17.89
C PHE A 220 4.88 -2.66 18.02
N SER A 221 4.87 -1.59 18.78
CA SER A 221 3.71 -0.77 19.09
C SER A 221 4.03 0.68 18.79
N LEU A 222 3.29 1.31 17.89
CA LEU A 222 3.39 2.74 17.58
C LEU A 222 2.07 3.43 17.87
N SER A 223 2.12 4.50 18.66
CA SER A 223 0.97 5.33 18.98
C SER A 223 1.13 6.74 18.40
N LEU A 224 0.12 7.18 17.66
CA LEU A 224 0.03 8.52 17.09
C LEU A 224 -1.16 9.24 17.70
N ARG A 225 -1.01 10.53 18.00
CA ARG A 225 -2.10 11.44 18.27
C ARG A 225 -2.37 12.30 17.04
N LEU A 226 -3.58 12.28 16.53
CA LEU A 226 -3.96 12.89 15.27
C LEU A 226 -5.11 13.88 15.48
N SER A 227 -4.99 15.08 14.93
CA SER A 227 -6.07 16.06 14.89
C SER A 227 -7.18 15.60 13.94
N THR A 228 -6.79 15.00 12.83
CA THR A 228 -7.69 14.41 11.84
C THR A 228 -7.48 12.90 11.78
N PRO A 229 -8.48 12.13 12.21
CA PRO A 229 -8.38 10.68 12.19
C PRO A 229 -8.31 10.13 10.76
N PRO A 230 -7.62 8.99 10.53
CA PRO A 230 -7.65 8.30 9.24
C PRO A 230 -9.08 7.86 8.93
N LYS A 231 -9.43 7.91 7.65
CA LYS A 231 -10.69 7.45 7.11
C LYS A 231 -10.48 6.25 6.22
N GLY A 232 -11.54 5.45 6.07
CA GLY A 232 -11.55 4.33 5.16
C GLY A 232 -10.58 3.23 5.59
N TRP A 233 -9.66 2.85 4.71
CA TRP A 233 -8.80 1.68 4.89
C TRP A 233 -7.34 2.05 5.02
N LEU A 234 -6.63 1.31 5.87
CA LEU A 234 -5.17 1.28 5.91
C LEU A 234 -4.65 0.01 5.25
N HIS A 235 -3.45 0.10 4.70
CA HIS A 235 -2.62 -1.03 4.30
C HIS A 235 -1.34 -1.06 5.12
N GLY A 236 -0.87 -2.25 5.50
CA GLY A 236 0.39 -2.42 6.24
C GLY A 236 1.26 -3.56 5.72
N ARG A 237 2.56 -3.35 5.84
CA ARG A 237 3.59 -4.41 5.74
C ARG A 237 3.97 -4.82 7.14
N ILE A 238 3.03 -5.47 7.79
CA ILE A 238 3.09 -5.98 9.16
C ILE A 238 2.25 -7.25 9.24
N PHE A 239 2.43 -8.02 10.29
CA PHE A 239 1.69 -9.26 10.53
C PHE A 239 0.93 -9.21 11.84
N SER A 240 -0.27 -9.78 11.83
CA SER A 240 -1.14 -9.92 12.99
C SER A 240 -1.37 -8.61 13.76
N PRO A 241 -1.84 -7.53 13.09
CA PRO A 241 -2.05 -6.25 13.73
C PRO A 241 -3.15 -6.31 14.79
N THR A 242 -2.97 -5.51 15.83
CA THR A 242 -4.02 -5.07 16.73
C THR A 242 -4.08 -3.55 16.65
N VAL A 243 -5.27 -3.00 16.46
CA VAL A 243 -5.45 -1.57 16.30
C VAL A 243 -6.36 -1.04 17.38
N THR A 244 -5.89 -0.05 18.12
CA THR A 244 -6.69 0.76 19.01
C THR A 244 -6.92 2.12 18.35
N TYR A 245 -8.19 2.51 18.27
CA TYR A 245 -8.63 3.74 17.66
C TYR A 245 -9.67 4.40 18.55
N GLU A 246 -9.24 5.40 19.30
CA GLU A 246 -10.04 5.99 20.35
C GLU A 246 -9.91 7.52 20.42
N ALA A 247 -10.94 8.18 20.95
CA ALA A 247 -10.89 9.60 21.24
C ALA A 247 -9.89 9.87 22.38
N ALA A 248 -9.01 10.85 22.21
CA ALA A 248 -8.05 11.32 23.20
C ALA A 248 -8.20 12.85 23.35
N GLY A 249 -9.17 13.26 24.16
CA GLY A 249 -9.56 14.67 24.26
C GLY A 249 -10.11 15.20 22.93
N SER A 250 -9.45 16.22 22.36
CA SER A 250 -9.80 16.80 21.06
C SER A 250 -8.99 16.21 19.89
N SER A 251 -8.32 15.08 20.12
CA SER A 251 -7.56 14.32 19.12
C SER A 251 -8.05 12.88 19.06
N THR A 252 -7.53 12.12 18.09
CA THR A 252 -7.72 10.68 18.01
C THR A 252 -6.38 10.01 18.23
N ARG A 253 -6.34 9.03 19.12
CA ARG A 253 -5.21 8.12 19.26
C ARG A 253 -5.38 6.95 18.30
N LEU A 254 -4.38 6.75 17.44
CA LEU A 254 -4.23 5.57 16.62
C LEU A 254 -3.02 4.79 17.11
N LYS A 255 -3.24 3.63 17.71
CA LYS A 255 -2.19 2.73 18.15
C LYS A 255 -2.24 1.45 17.33
N VAL A 256 -1.11 1.06 16.77
CA VAL A 256 -0.94 -0.17 16.00
C VAL A 256 0.13 -1.03 16.66
N ASP A 257 -0.25 -2.24 17.05
CA ASP A 257 0.66 -3.26 17.58
C ASP A 257 0.77 -4.38 16.55
N ALA A 258 1.97 -4.68 16.07
CA ALA A 258 2.14 -5.70 15.03
C ALA A 258 3.57 -6.26 15.00
N THR A 259 3.71 -7.44 14.40
CA THR A 259 5.02 -8.06 14.13
C THR A 259 5.54 -7.59 12.77
N PRO A 260 6.84 -7.26 12.64
CA PRO A 260 7.47 -6.98 11.36
C PRO A 260 7.37 -8.17 10.40
N VAL A 261 7.34 -7.90 9.10
CA VAL A 261 7.33 -8.92 8.06
C VAL A 261 8.54 -8.81 7.16
N GLN A 262 8.95 -9.94 6.56
CA GLN A 262 9.96 -9.94 5.52
C GLN A 262 9.28 -9.65 4.17
N VAL A 263 9.70 -8.58 3.52
CA VAL A 263 9.18 -8.12 2.22
C VAL A 263 10.25 -8.27 1.17
N ALA A 264 9.90 -8.93 0.07
CA ALA A 264 10.75 -9.02 -1.09
C ALA A 264 10.79 -7.67 -1.83
N ALA A 265 11.97 -7.20 -2.15
CA ALA A 265 12.19 -6.01 -2.93
C ALA A 265 12.75 -6.35 -4.31
N VAL A 266 12.40 -5.54 -5.31
CA VAL A 266 12.90 -5.65 -6.67
C VAL A 266 13.55 -4.33 -7.06
N ALA A 267 14.76 -4.40 -7.60
CA ALA A 267 15.43 -3.28 -8.23
C ALA A 267 16.04 -3.74 -9.54
N THR A 268 15.55 -3.21 -10.64
CA THR A 268 15.98 -3.61 -11.99
C THR A 268 15.82 -2.48 -12.99
N TRP A 269 16.55 -2.59 -14.09
CA TRP A 269 16.44 -1.70 -15.24
C TRP A 269 16.18 -2.52 -16.50
N GLY A 270 15.43 -1.95 -17.43
CA GLY A 270 15.24 -2.48 -18.77
C GLY A 270 15.33 -1.39 -19.81
N LYS A 271 15.89 -1.72 -20.99
CA LYS A 271 15.86 -0.80 -22.13
C LYS A 271 14.42 -0.69 -22.61
N TYR A 272 13.89 0.51 -22.71
CA TYR A 272 12.47 0.77 -22.94
C TYR A 272 11.94 0.08 -24.21
N SER A 273 12.73 0.09 -25.31
CA SER A 273 12.35 -0.58 -26.57
C SER A 273 12.19 -2.10 -26.46
N GLU A 274 12.89 -2.70 -25.51
CA GLU A 274 12.95 -4.16 -25.31
C GLU A 274 11.99 -4.64 -24.23
N LEU A 275 11.42 -3.71 -23.42
CA LEU A 275 10.49 -4.06 -22.37
C LEU A 275 9.17 -4.62 -22.90
N PRO A 276 8.58 -5.63 -22.25
CA PRO A 276 7.23 -6.07 -22.52
C PRO A 276 6.21 -4.93 -22.36
N GLU A 277 5.14 -4.95 -23.13
CA GLU A 277 4.08 -3.91 -23.02
C GLU A 277 3.49 -3.83 -21.61
N ALA A 278 3.41 -4.95 -20.90
CA ALA A 278 2.97 -4.97 -19.51
C ALA A 278 3.92 -4.20 -18.57
N ALA A 279 5.23 -4.23 -18.83
CA ALA A 279 6.23 -3.49 -18.06
C ALA A 279 6.22 -1.98 -18.38
N LYS A 280 5.84 -1.61 -19.60
CA LYS A 280 5.70 -0.20 -20.02
C LYS A 280 4.41 0.45 -19.52
N SER A 281 3.42 -0.36 -19.11
CA SER A 281 2.13 0.16 -18.68
C SER A 281 2.29 0.90 -17.34
N GLY A 282 1.90 2.17 -17.31
CA GLY A 282 2.09 3.05 -16.15
C GLY A 282 3.31 3.98 -16.22
N ALA A 283 4.24 3.75 -17.15
CA ALA A 283 5.32 4.70 -17.43
C ALA A 283 4.74 5.91 -18.18
N MET A 284 4.73 7.07 -17.52
CA MET A 284 4.27 8.31 -18.15
C MET A 284 5.39 8.95 -18.96
N ASN A 285 5.07 9.32 -20.21
CA ASN A 285 5.94 10.11 -21.10
C ASN A 285 7.31 9.50 -21.41
N CYS A 286 7.44 8.18 -21.36
CA CYS A 286 8.67 7.50 -21.71
C CYS A 286 8.77 7.26 -23.22
N SER A 287 9.96 7.43 -23.74
CA SER A 287 10.35 7.09 -25.12
C SER A 287 11.71 6.42 -25.12
N ASP A 288 12.08 5.79 -26.25
CA ASP A 288 13.40 5.16 -26.41
C ASP A 288 14.58 6.13 -26.25
N THR A 289 14.32 7.41 -26.41
CA THR A 289 15.33 8.48 -26.36
C THR A 289 15.42 9.19 -25.03
N SER A 290 14.49 8.90 -24.11
CA SER A 290 14.45 9.56 -22.80
C SER A 290 14.74 8.57 -21.68
N ASN A 291 15.36 9.06 -20.62
CA ASN A 291 15.42 8.34 -19.34
C ASN A 291 14.02 8.37 -18.72
N CYS A 292 13.39 7.24 -18.67
CA CYS A 292 12.02 7.10 -18.17
C CYS A 292 11.92 7.15 -16.64
N GLY A 293 13.03 7.24 -15.95
CA GLY A 293 13.05 7.30 -14.50
C GLY A 293 12.60 5.99 -13.83
N GLN A 294 12.04 6.11 -12.67
CA GLN A 294 11.66 4.99 -11.83
C GLN A 294 10.14 4.83 -11.75
N MET A 295 9.68 3.60 -11.72
CA MET A 295 8.31 3.25 -11.33
C MET A 295 8.27 2.96 -9.82
N ASN A 296 7.41 3.68 -9.11
CA ASN A 296 7.21 3.49 -7.68
C ASN A 296 5.92 2.68 -7.43
N PRO A 297 5.98 1.62 -6.65
CA PRO A 297 4.82 0.80 -6.31
C PRO A 297 3.85 1.42 -5.31
N GLN A 298 4.16 2.56 -4.71
CA GLN A 298 3.19 3.31 -3.89
C GLN A 298 2.03 3.89 -4.72
N SER A 299 2.17 3.95 -6.03
CA SER A 299 1.08 4.38 -6.88
C SER A 299 0.03 3.28 -7.01
N SER A 300 -1.21 3.69 -7.21
CA SER A 300 -2.32 2.79 -7.54
C SER A 300 -1.89 1.78 -8.61
N GLY A 301 -1.93 0.49 -8.29
CA GLY A 301 -1.55 -0.57 -9.21
C GLY A 301 -0.13 -1.12 -9.07
N ALA A 302 0.53 -0.95 -7.94
CA ALA A 302 1.86 -1.52 -7.66
C ALA A 302 1.98 -3.00 -8.02
N HIS A 303 0.94 -3.79 -7.75
CA HIS A 303 0.87 -5.20 -8.14
C HIS A 303 0.95 -5.39 -9.66
N ILE A 304 0.39 -4.46 -10.46
CA ILE A 304 0.45 -4.49 -11.92
C ILE A 304 1.90 -4.27 -12.39
N SER A 305 2.61 -3.35 -11.77
CA SER A 305 4.03 -3.09 -12.10
C SER A 305 4.91 -4.28 -11.75
N VAL A 306 4.75 -4.85 -10.56
CA VAL A 306 5.48 -6.06 -10.15
C VAL A 306 5.24 -7.20 -11.13
N GLU A 307 3.99 -7.45 -11.51
CA GLU A 307 3.65 -8.50 -12.46
C GLU A 307 4.14 -8.20 -13.88
N GLY A 308 3.94 -6.99 -14.36
CA GLY A 308 4.37 -6.57 -15.69
C GLY A 308 5.89 -6.69 -15.91
N TRP A 309 6.66 -6.54 -14.84
CA TRP A 309 8.12 -6.64 -14.85
C TRP A 309 8.65 -8.04 -14.51
N ARG A 310 7.80 -9.01 -14.20
CA ARG A 310 8.21 -10.35 -13.74
C ARG A 310 9.26 -11.01 -14.63
N SER A 311 9.08 -10.95 -15.94
CA SER A 311 10.06 -11.50 -16.90
C SER A 311 11.37 -10.71 -16.96
N VAL A 312 11.37 -9.43 -16.56
CA VAL A 312 12.55 -8.57 -16.58
C VAL A 312 13.45 -8.84 -15.38
N TYR A 313 12.86 -9.02 -14.19
CA TYR A 313 13.63 -9.33 -12.98
C TYR A 313 13.76 -10.84 -12.70
N GLY A 314 13.27 -11.70 -13.61
CA GLY A 314 13.43 -13.15 -13.52
C GLY A 314 12.66 -13.83 -12.40
N ASP A 315 11.59 -13.19 -11.87
CA ASP A 315 10.76 -13.69 -10.78
C ASP A 315 11.51 -13.97 -9.47
N GLN A 316 12.63 -13.28 -9.29
CA GLN A 316 13.51 -13.37 -8.15
C GLN A 316 13.67 -12.00 -7.49
N ALA A 317 13.61 -11.94 -6.18
CA ALA A 317 13.84 -10.72 -5.43
C ALA A 317 15.31 -10.28 -5.52
N SER A 318 15.54 -8.99 -5.59
CA SER A 318 16.89 -8.43 -5.46
C SER A 318 17.41 -8.56 -4.03
N TRP A 319 16.51 -8.43 -3.06
CA TRP A 319 16.75 -8.67 -1.62
C TRP A 319 15.43 -8.86 -0.88
N VAL A 320 15.51 -9.31 0.36
CA VAL A 320 14.38 -9.39 1.29
C VAL A 320 14.73 -8.60 2.54
N ARG A 321 13.81 -7.76 3.01
CA ARG A 321 14.03 -6.90 4.17
C ARG A 321 12.88 -6.96 5.15
N GLY A 322 13.21 -6.86 6.43
CA GLY A 322 12.23 -6.63 7.48
C GLY A 322 11.56 -5.26 7.31
N GLN A 323 10.23 -5.23 7.38
CA GLN A 323 9.45 -4.00 7.36
C GLN A 323 8.39 -3.99 8.46
N TRP A 324 8.18 -2.81 9.01
CA TRP A 324 7.06 -2.49 9.88
C TRP A 324 6.52 -1.12 9.46
N MET A 325 5.45 -1.12 8.67
CA MET A 325 4.86 0.12 8.19
C MET A 325 3.36 -0.03 7.92
N TYR A 326 2.66 1.09 7.93
CA TYR A 326 1.30 1.19 7.43
C TYR A 326 1.03 2.55 6.80
N GLN A 327 0.04 2.60 5.92
CA GLN A 327 -0.38 3.81 5.23
C GLN A 327 -1.87 3.80 4.88
N THR A 328 -2.44 4.98 4.66
CA THR A 328 -3.80 5.12 4.14
C THR A 328 -3.86 4.63 2.69
N LEU A 329 -4.86 3.82 2.38
CA LEU A 329 -5.21 3.51 1.00
C LEU A 329 -5.87 4.71 0.33
N SER A 330 -5.63 4.89 -0.96
CA SER A 330 -6.10 6.06 -1.71
C SER A 330 -7.62 6.18 -1.71
N GLU A 331 -8.15 7.37 -1.36
CA GLU A 331 -9.59 7.65 -1.46
C GLU A 331 -10.15 7.63 -2.87
N TYR A 332 -9.34 7.96 -3.86
CA TYR A 332 -9.79 7.94 -5.27
C TYR A 332 -10.29 6.57 -5.71
N GLU A 333 -9.88 5.53 -5.02
CA GLU A 333 -10.29 4.16 -5.25
C GLU A 333 -11.48 3.72 -4.37
N LEU A 334 -11.77 4.47 -3.31
CA LEU A 334 -12.96 4.27 -2.48
C LEU A 334 -14.24 4.75 -3.20
N VAL A 335 -14.12 5.76 -4.06
CA VAL A 335 -15.25 6.30 -4.83
C VAL A 335 -15.73 5.28 -5.86
N GLY A 336 -16.89 4.69 -5.60
CA GLY A 336 -17.49 3.63 -6.43
C GLY A 336 -17.09 2.22 -6.02
N SER A 337 -16.44 2.03 -4.88
CA SER A 337 -16.19 0.70 -4.32
C SER A 337 -17.52 0.00 -4.00
N SER A 338 -17.53 -1.34 -4.10
CA SER A 338 -18.67 -2.16 -3.70
C SER A 338 -18.99 -2.08 -2.20
N LEU A 339 -18.10 -1.46 -1.41
CA LEU A 339 -18.23 -1.22 0.02
C LEU A 339 -19.00 0.07 0.34
N ALA A 340 -19.16 1.00 -0.61
CA ALA A 340 -19.70 2.34 -0.37
C ALA A 340 -21.09 2.34 0.30
N ALA A 341 -21.93 1.35 0.03
CA ALA A 341 -23.24 1.23 0.66
C ALA A 341 -23.18 0.97 2.18
N CYS A 342 -22.10 0.36 2.66
CA CYS A 342 -21.89 0.03 4.06
C CYS A 342 -20.95 1.00 4.79
N THR A 343 -20.23 1.85 4.06
CA THR A 343 -19.30 2.85 4.60
C THR A 343 -19.91 4.25 4.68
N SER A 344 -21.19 4.41 4.29
CA SER A 344 -21.92 5.67 4.37
C SER A 344 -22.09 6.11 5.84
N GLY A 345 -21.58 7.29 6.18
CA GLY A 345 -21.66 7.85 7.53
C GLY A 345 -20.55 8.86 7.81
N PRO A 346 -20.53 9.49 9.00
CA PRO A 346 -19.41 10.33 9.40
C PRO A 346 -18.12 9.52 9.33
N ALA A 347 -17.09 10.16 8.84
CA ALA A 347 -15.78 9.58 8.59
C ALA A 347 -15.33 8.58 9.66
N LYS A 348 -15.31 7.32 9.28
CA LYS A 348 -14.90 6.24 10.16
C LYS A 348 -13.73 5.49 9.54
N PHE A 349 -12.84 5.02 10.39
CA PHE A 349 -11.83 4.07 10.02
C PHE A 349 -12.50 2.69 9.80
N ASP A 350 -12.48 2.20 8.56
CA ASP A 350 -13.26 1.03 8.14
C ASP A 350 -12.52 -0.28 8.32
N GLY A 351 -11.21 -0.28 8.08
CA GLY A 351 -10.42 -1.48 8.22
C GLY A 351 -8.95 -1.37 7.85
N PHE A 352 -8.26 -2.47 8.04
CA PHE A 352 -6.84 -2.60 7.85
C PHE A 352 -6.53 -3.90 7.09
N ILE A 353 -5.76 -3.80 6.03
CA ILE A 353 -5.23 -4.94 5.29
C ILE A 353 -3.74 -4.98 5.52
N THR A 354 -3.20 -6.16 5.82
CA THR A 354 -1.75 -6.32 5.89
C THR A 354 -1.27 -7.49 5.06
N THR A 355 -0.09 -7.34 4.47
CA THR A 355 0.56 -8.37 3.68
C THR A 355 2.06 -8.10 3.59
N ASN A 356 2.85 -9.15 3.40
CA ASN A 356 4.26 -9.02 3.05
C ASN A 356 4.52 -9.02 1.53
N ALA A 357 3.49 -8.81 0.73
CA ALA A 357 3.64 -8.70 -0.72
C ALA A 357 4.48 -7.49 -1.12
N THR A 358 5.24 -7.62 -2.19
CA THR A 358 6.01 -6.53 -2.80
C THR A 358 5.11 -5.43 -3.34
N GLY A 359 4.08 -5.82 -4.09
CA GLY A 359 3.07 -4.91 -4.65
C GLY A 359 1.67 -5.33 -4.23
N TYR A 360 0.76 -4.37 -4.09
CA TYR A 360 -0.62 -4.60 -3.69
C TYR A 360 -1.58 -3.62 -4.39
N ALA A 361 -2.87 -3.95 -4.39
CA ALA A 361 -3.90 -3.06 -4.89
C ALA A 361 -4.01 -1.82 -3.98
N ALA A 362 -4.07 -0.63 -4.57
CA ALA A 362 -4.07 0.63 -3.83
C ALA A 362 -5.42 0.96 -3.16
N GLY A 363 -6.49 0.28 -3.56
CA GLY A 363 -7.83 0.48 -2.99
C GLY A 363 -8.21 -0.56 -1.93
N PRO A 364 -9.39 -0.42 -1.33
CA PRO A 364 -9.93 -1.40 -0.40
C PRO A 364 -10.22 -2.74 -1.09
N PRO A 365 -10.48 -3.81 -0.33
CA PRO A 365 -10.93 -5.07 -0.91
C PRO A 365 -12.19 -4.87 -1.74
N VAL A 366 -12.29 -5.59 -2.85
CA VAL A 366 -13.48 -5.57 -3.70
C VAL A 366 -14.48 -6.59 -3.19
N PHE A 367 -15.67 -6.13 -2.80
CA PHE A 367 -16.73 -7.00 -2.33
C PHE A 367 -17.61 -7.51 -3.49
N ASP A 368 -17.76 -8.82 -3.59
CA ASP A 368 -18.76 -9.46 -4.46
C ASP A 368 -20.01 -9.81 -3.61
N PRO A 369 -21.12 -9.08 -3.80
CA PRO A 369 -22.34 -9.32 -3.01
C PRO A 369 -23.03 -10.65 -3.33
N VAL A 370 -22.73 -11.26 -4.49
CA VAL A 370 -23.30 -12.56 -4.90
C VAL A 370 -22.53 -13.71 -4.26
N GLY A 371 -21.21 -13.68 -4.40
CA GLY A 371 -20.32 -14.69 -3.83
C GLY A 371 -20.03 -14.47 -2.35
N LYS A 372 -20.45 -13.34 -1.79
CA LYS A 372 -20.13 -12.96 -0.40
C LYS A 372 -18.63 -13.03 -0.15
N THR A 373 -17.83 -12.52 -1.08
CA THR A 373 -16.37 -12.55 -1.01
C THR A 373 -15.77 -11.15 -1.04
N LEU A 374 -14.74 -10.94 -0.25
CA LEU A 374 -13.82 -9.82 -0.37
C LEU A 374 -12.56 -10.29 -1.10
N SER A 375 -12.20 -9.59 -2.17
CA SER A 375 -11.06 -9.92 -3.02
C SER A 375 -10.00 -8.82 -2.93
N TYR A 376 -8.75 -9.20 -2.74
CA TYR A 376 -7.61 -8.30 -2.70
C TYR A 376 -6.45 -8.86 -3.53
N VAL A 377 -5.87 -8.04 -4.41
CA VAL A 377 -4.79 -8.47 -5.30
C VAL A 377 -3.45 -8.05 -4.73
N VAL A 378 -2.53 -8.98 -4.72
CA VAL A 378 -1.14 -8.79 -4.27
C VAL A 378 -0.18 -9.41 -5.27
N ALA A 379 1.06 -8.95 -5.30
CA ALA A 379 2.11 -9.50 -6.15
C ALA A 379 3.47 -9.44 -5.45
N ALA A 380 4.27 -10.49 -5.62
CA ALA A 380 5.66 -10.51 -5.20
C ALA A 380 6.45 -11.49 -6.09
N PRO A 381 7.79 -11.43 -6.11
CA PRO A 381 8.62 -12.50 -6.65
C PRO A 381 8.32 -13.84 -5.98
N HIS A 382 8.52 -14.94 -6.70
CA HIS A 382 8.39 -16.27 -6.11
C HIS A 382 9.54 -16.62 -5.18
N THR A 383 10.74 -16.16 -5.52
CA THR A 383 11.97 -16.54 -4.82
C THR A 383 12.72 -15.34 -4.29
N ASN A 384 13.42 -15.55 -3.18
CA ASN A 384 14.42 -14.62 -2.68
C ASN A 384 15.71 -14.67 -3.53
N ALA A 385 16.69 -13.85 -3.21
CA ALA A 385 17.96 -13.78 -3.94
C ALA A 385 18.74 -15.11 -3.94
N GLU A 386 18.53 -15.95 -2.94
CA GLU A 386 19.16 -17.27 -2.78
C GLU A 386 18.34 -18.41 -3.43
N GLY A 387 17.21 -18.10 -4.06
CA GLY A 387 16.33 -19.08 -4.71
C GLY A 387 15.33 -19.77 -3.76
N GLY A 388 15.27 -19.37 -2.48
CA GLY A 388 14.27 -19.84 -1.53
C GLY A 388 12.88 -19.27 -1.83
N LEU A 389 11.83 -20.07 -1.62
CA LEU A 389 10.45 -19.61 -1.83
C LEU A 389 10.04 -18.51 -0.85
N ILE A 390 9.37 -17.49 -1.35
CA ILE A 390 8.78 -16.43 -0.54
C ILE A 390 7.38 -16.84 -0.10
N VAL A 391 7.18 -16.88 1.21
CA VAL A 391 5.92 -17.29 1.84
C VAL A 391 5.08 -16.06 2.15
N GLY A 392 3.84 -16.04 1.67
CA GLY A 392 2.91 -14.95 1.82
C GLY A 392 2.18 -14.93 3.15
N THR A 393 1.90 -13.71 3.63
CA THR A 393 1.01 -13.40 4.76
C THR A 393 -0.08 -12.44 4.33
N TYR A 394 -1.24 -12.55 4.96
CA TYR A 394 -2.36 -11.66 4.73
C TYR A 394 -3.23 -11.58 5.98
N ASP A 395 -3.52 -10.37 6.43
CA ASP A 395 -4.56 -10.11 7.42
C ASP A 395 -5.60 -9.15 6.81
N LEU A 396 -6.85 -9.45 7.06
CA LEU A 396 -7.97 -8.56 6.83
C LEU A 396 -8.61 -8.26 8.18
N MET A 397 -8.55 -7.02 8.60
CA MET A 397 -9.24 -6.52 9.77
C MET A 397 -10.26 -5.48 9.33
N MET A 398 -11.52 -5.65 9.69
CA MET A 398 -12.58 -4.68 9.41
C MET A 398 -13.47 -4.49 10.63
N ARG A 399 -14.14 -3.34 10.71
CA ARG A 399 -15.11 -3.11 11.76
C ARG A 399 -16.22 -4.15 11.71
N SER A 400 -16.67 -4.61 12.88
CA SER A 400 -17.72 -5.62 13.00
C SER A 400 -19.06 -5.14 12.40
N ASP A 401 -19.39 -3.85 12.50
CA ASP A 401 -20.60 -3.28 11.89
C ASP A 401 -20.53 -3.27 10.36
N LEU A 402 -19.34 -2.99 9.79
CA LEU A 402 -19.11 -3.09 8.36
C LEU A 402 -19.24 -4.54 7.87
N ALA A 403 -18.65 -5.49 8.59
CA ALA A 403 -18.79 -6.91 8.27
C ALA A 403 -20.26 -7.34 8.34
N ALA A 404 -21.00 -6.94 9.37
CA ALA A 404 -22.44 -7.22 9.50
C ALA A 404 -23.27 -6.66 8.34
N CYS A 405 -22.96 -5.43 7.90
CA CYS A 405 -23.62 -4.80 6.75
C CYS A 405 -23.38 -5.58 5.46
N LEU A 406 -22.13 -5.92 5.18
CA LEU A 406 -21.74 -6.60 3.94
C LEU A 406 -22.34 -8.01 3.82
N TYR A 407 -22.36 -8.74 4.92
CA TYR A 407 -22.75 -10.15 4.92
C TYR A 407 -24.17 -10.40 5.41
N GLY A 408 -24.83 -9.40 6.00
CA GLY A 408 -26.24 -9.45 6.36
C GLY A 408 -26.53 -10.37 7.52
N GLY A 409 -25.83 -10.23 8.65
CA GLY A 409 -26.05 -11.08 9.81
C GLY A 409 -25.27 -10.66 11.05
N ASN A 410 -25.37 -11.47 12.10
CA ASN A 410 -24.59 -11.27 13.32
C ASN A 410 -23.15 -11.77 13.09
N VAL A 411 -22.17 -10.91 13.29
CA VAL A 411 -20.75 -11.21 13.04
C VAL A 411 -20.20 -12.31 13.95
N SER A 412 -20.82 -12.56 15.12
CA SER A 412 -20.44 -13.66 16.02
C SER A 412 -20.65 -15.05 15.41
N ASP A 413 -21.50 -15.14 14.39
CA ASP A 413 -21.86 -16.40 13.74
C ASP A 413 -21.14 -16.59 12.39
N ILE A 414 -20.16 -15.74 12.09
CA ILE A 414 -19.41 -15.80 10.84
C ILE A 414 -18.21 -16.73 10.98
N VAL A 415 -18.02 -17.56 9.98
CA VAL A 415 -16.79 -18.30 9.69
C VAL A 415 -16.19 -17.75 8.41
N ALA A 416 -14.87 -17.70 8.34
CA ALA A 416 -14.17 -17.24 7.14
C ALA A 416 -13.33 -18.37 6.54
N SER A 417 -13.20 -18.34 5.22
CA SER A 417 -12.18 -19.09 4.49
C SER A 417 -11.41 -18.14 3.60
N VAL A 418 -10.11 -18.37 3.47
CA VAL A 418 -9.25 -17.64 2.55
C VAL A 418 -8.79 -18.57 1.45
N ALA A 419 -9.07 -18.17 0.22
CA ALA A 419 -8.61 -18.86 -0.96
C ALA A 419 -7.60 -17.98 -1.71
N VAL A 420 -6.49 -18.55 -2.09
CA VAL A 420 -5.48 -17.91 -2.95
C VAL A 420 -5.72 -18.39 -4.37
N VAL A 421 -6.13 -17.48 -5.25
CA VAL A 421 -6.50 -17.77 -6.63
C VAL A 421 -5.43 -17.22 -7.55
N TYR A 422 -4.80 -18.07 -8.33
CA TYR A 422 -3.76 -17.70 -9.29
C TYR A 422 -4.35 -17.49 -10.68
N ASP A 423 -3.94 -16.44 -11.39
CA ASP A 423 -4.52 -16.04 -12.69
C ASP A 423 -4.21 -17.00 -13.85
N ASN A 424 -3.19 -17.85 -13.74
CA ASN A 424 -2.77 -18.81 -14.78
C ASN A 424 -3.41 -20.20 -14.62
N ALA A 425 -4.62 -20.20 -14.56
CA ALA A 425 -5.70 -21.11 -14.50
C ALA A 425 -5.60 -22.51 -15.11
N THR A 426 -4.82 -23.37 -14.57
CA THR A 426 -5.32 -24.64 -14.10
C THR A 426 -5.34 -24.57 -12.57
N SER A 427 -6.32 -23.84 -12.07
CA SER A 427 -6.42 -23.32 -10.73
C SER A 427 -6.29 -24.41 -9.68
N THR A 428 -5.16 -24.46 -9.05
CA THR A 428 -5.09 -25.03 -7.70
C THR A 428 -5.44 -23.90 -6.73
N THR A 429 -6.69 -23.90 -6.30
CA THR A 429 -7.08 -23.14 -5.13
C THR A 429 -6.40 -23.79 -3.94
N THR A 430 -5.37 -23.18 -3.41
CA THR A 430 -4.76 -23.66 -2.18
C THR A 430 -5.60 -23.10 -1.02
N GLU A 431 -6.27 -23.97 -0.28
CA GLU A 431 -6.86 -23.59 1.00
C GLU A 431 -5.72 -23.24 1.94
N VAL A 432 -5.74 -22.03 2.44
CA VAL A 432 -4.71 -21.51 3.32
C VAL A 432 -5.20 -21.64 4.76
N LYS A 433 -4.29 -21.96 5.66
CA LYS A 433 -4.62 -21.95 7.09
C LYS A 433 -5.15 -20.59 7.48
N THR A 434 -6.38 -20.56 7.98
CA THR A 434 -7.10 -19.34 8.29
C THR A 434 -7.41 -19.26 9.77
N ASP A 435 -7.08 -18.14 10.37
CA ASP A 435 -7.47 -17.78 11.73
C ASP A 435 -8.52 -16.68 11.68
N VAL A 436 -9.62 -16.86 12.44
CA VAL A 436 -10.73 -15.90 12.47
C VAL A 436 -11.01 -15.50 13.91
N THR A 437 -10.94 -14.21 14.18
CA THR A 437 -11.28 -13.65 15.49
C THR A 437 -12.29 -12.51 15.34
N ASN A 438 -13.10 -12.31 16.39
CA ASN A 438 -14.03 -11.20 16.50
C ASN A 438 -14.12 -10.79 17.98
N ASP A 439 -13.74 -9.57 18.27
CA ASP A 439 -13.80 -9.00 19.63
C ASP A 439 -15.00 -8.06 19.84
N GLY A 440 -15.93 -8.02 18.87
CA GLY A 440 -17.09 -7.13 18.87
C GLY A 440 -16.83 -5.78 18.19
N THR A 441 -15.63 -5.29 18.22
CA THR A 441 -15.21 -4.07 17.51
C THR A 441 -14.61 -4.41 16.15
N TRP A 442 -13.72 -5.39 16.12
CA TRP A 442 -12.97 -5.81 14.94
C TRP A 442 -13.24 -7.28 14.59
N PHE A 443 -13.59 -7.48 13.35
CA PHE A 443 -13.58 -8.78 12.70
C PHE A 443 -12.26 -8.96 11.96
N LYS A 444 -11.50 -9.99 12.30
CA LYS A 444 -10.18 -10.23 11.74
C LYS A 444 -10.08 -11.62 11.12
N VAL A 445 -9.48 -11.69 9.94
CA VAL A 445 -9.14 -12.92 9.23
C VAL A 445 -7.67 -12.88 8.89
N SER A 446 -6.92 -13.87 9.33
CA SER A 446 -5.49 -14.02 9.05
C SER A 446 -5.24 -15.26 8.20
N ALA A 447 -4.35 -15.13 7.23
CA ALA A 447 -3.91 -16.23 6.37
C ALA A 447 -2.40 -16.18 6.16
N SER A 448 -1.75 -17.33 6.13
CA SER A 448 -0.31 -17.42 5.92
C SER A 448 0.06 -18.75 5.25
N GLY A 449 1.28 -18.84 4.73
CA GLY A 449 1.78 -20.09 4.15
C GLY A 449 1.48 -20.28 2.67
N PHE A 450 0.98 -19.26 1.97
CA PHE A 450 0.80 -19.30 0.52
C PHE A 450 2.05 -18.77 -0.23
N HIS A 451 2.14 -19.08 -1.52
CA HIS A 451 3.22 -18.58 -2.38
C HIS A 451 2.70 -17.50 -3.33
N TYR A 452 3.58 -16.59 -3.74
CA TYR A 452 3.22 -15.53 -4.65
C TYR A 452 3.31 -15.98 -6.12
N SER A 453 2.23 -15.71 -6.88
CA SER A 453 2.13 -15.83 -8.34
C SER A 453 1.04 -14.87 -8.83
N MET A 454 1.08 -13.61 -8.39
CA MET A 454 -0.02 -12.65 -8.51
C MET A 454 -1.36 -13.23 -8.01
N PRO A 455 -1.41 -13.69 -6.76
CA PRO A 455 -2.65 -14.24 -6.24
C PRO A 455 -3.68 -13.15 -6.02
N THR A 456 -4.93 -13.45 -6.34
CA THR A 456 -6.07 -12.76 -5.75
C THR A 456 -6.44 -13.48 -4.47
N ILE A 457 -6.31 -12.80 -3.35
CA ILE A 457 -6.73 -13.33 -2.05
C ILE A 457 -8.23 -13.10 -1.93
N LYS A 458 -8.99 -14.18 -1.80
CA LYS A 458 -10.44 -14.14 -1.63
C LYS A 458 -10.82 -14.57 -0.24
N THR A 459 -11.37 -13.66 0.53
CA THR A 459 -11.95 -13.95 1.84
C THR A 459 -13.45 -14.15 1.69
N THR A 460 -13.93 -15.37 1.93
CA THR A 460 -15.34 -15.70 1.93
C THR A 460 -15.82 -15.81 3.37
N LEU A 461 -16.91 -15.14 3.68
CA LEU A 461 -17.55 -15.21 5.00
C LEU A 461 -18.93 -15.90 4.86
N ALA A 462 -19.21 -16.82 5.77
CA ALA A 462 -20.49 -17.52 5.84
C ALA A 462 -20.98 -17.61 7.29
N SER A 463 -22.29 -17.73 7.48
CA SER A 463 -22.84 -18.03 8.81
C SER A 463 -22.45 -19.44 9.23
N LYS A 464 -22.17 -19.65 10.53
CA LYS A 464 -21.91 -20.97 11.12
C LYS A 464 -23.05 -21.97 10.91
N SER A 465 -24.26 -21.47 10.73
CA SER A 465 -25.47 -22.29 10.45
C SER A 465 -25.63 -22.65 8.96
N GLY A 466 -24.86 -22.02 8.07
CA GLY A 466 -24.82 -22.28 6.63
C GLY A 466 -23.53 -23.01 6.24
N ALA A 467 -23.64 -24.05 5.41
CA ALA A 467 -22.43 -24.64 4.82
C ALA A 467 -21.63 -23.56 4.08
N LEU A 468 -20.33 -23.49 4.35
CA LEU A 468 -19.42 -22.65 3.55
C LEU A 468 -19.62 -23.00 2.06
N PRO A 469 -19.89 -22.05 1.18
CA PRO A 469 -19.90 -22.35 -0.24
C PRO A 469 -18.52 -22.89 -0.61
N SER A 470 -18.47 -24.09 -1.18
CA SER A 470 -17.21 -24.69 -1.59
C SER A 470 -16.52 -23.74 -2.57
N VAL A 471 -15.27 -23.40 -2.31
CA VAL A 471 -14.48 -22.40 -3.07
C VAL A 471 -14.19 -22.85 -4.53
N ASN A 472 -14.68 -24.01 -4.92
CA ASN A 472 -14.63 -24.55 -6.28
C ASN A 472 -15.61 -23.88 -7.27
N SER A 473 -16.31 -22.84 -6.87
CA SER A 473 -17.17 -22.13 -7.81
C SER A 473 -16.34 -21.17 -8.67
N ALA A 474 -16.14 -21.60 -9.88
CA ALA A 474 -15.71 -20.75 -10.99
C ALA A 474 -16.51 -19.42 -11.04
N PRO A 475 -15.92 -18.31 -11.48
CA PRO A 475 -16.47 -16.99 -11.29
C PRO A 475 -17.84 -16.79 -11.96
N SER A 476 -18.75 -16.27 -11.15
CA SER A 476 -19.95 -15.51 -11.56
C SER A 476 -21.09 -16.27 -12.23
N ILE A 477 -22.05 -16.63 -11.43
CA ILE A 477 -23.44 -16.87 -11.87
C ILE A 477 -23.95 -15.62 -12.57
N ILE A 478 -24.23 -15.71 -13.84
CA ILE A 478 -24.86 -14.64 -14.61
C ILE A 478 -26.32 -15.01 -14.86
N LYS A 479 -27.26 -14.21 -14.35
CA LYS A 479 -28.66 -14.27 -14.74
C LYS A 479 -28.77 -14.03 -16.26
N LYS A 480 -29.90 -14.37 -16.87
CA LYS A 480 -30.19 -14.38 -18.33
C LYS A 480 -29.57 -13.29 -19.20
N SER A 481 -29.11 -12.16 -18.63
CA SER A 481 -28.40 -11.11 -19.37
C SER A 481 -27.58 -10.18 -18.47
N VAL A 482 -26.45 -9.65 -18.96
CA VAL A 482 -25.58 -8.69 -18.27
C VAL A 482 -25.16 -7.59 -19.23
N SER A 483 -25.27 -6.32 -18.81
CA SER A 483 -24.87 -5.17 -19.62
C SER A 483 -23.34 -5.08 -19.78
N ALA A 484 -22.89 -4.45 -20.86
CA ALA A 484 -21.47 -4.23 -21.13
C ALA A 484 -20.76 -3.45 -20.01
N ARG A 485 -21.42 -2.43 -19.42
CA ARG A 485 -20.87 -1.66 -18.31
C ARG A 485 -20.69 -2.52 -17.06
N ALA A 486 -21.67 -3.33 -16.72
CA ALA A 486 -21.55 -4.25 -15.57
C ALA A 486 -20.44 -5.29 -15.77
N LEU A 487 -20.22 -5.74 -17.01
CA LEU A 487 -19.09 -6.64 -17.32
C LEU A 487 -17.74 -5.89 -17.30
N ALA A 488 -17.69 -4.63 -17.72
CA ALA A 488 -16.48 -3.82 -17.61
C ALA A 488 -16.05 -3.62 -16.16
N THR A 489 -17.01 -3.30 -15.28
CA THR A 489 -16.76 -3.22 -13.84
C THR A 489 -16.25 -4.56 -13.27
N ARG A 490 -16.87 -5.68 -13.66
CA ARG A 490 -16.42 -7.03 -13.27
C ARG A 490 -15.04 -7.38 -13.85
N ALA A 491 -14.71 -6.86 -15.03
CA ALA A 491 -13.40 -6.99 -15.65
C ALA A 491 -12.38 -6.02 -15.06
N GLN A 492 -12.74 -5.27 -14.02
CA GLN A 492 -11.89 -4.24 -13.39
C GLN A 492 -11.41 -3.17 -14.39
N LEU A 493 -12.19 -2.89 -15.41
CA LEU A 493 -11.97 -1.79 -16.33
C LEU A 493 -12.67 -0.54 -15.79
N VAL A 494 -11.91 0.51 -15.52
CA VAL A 494 -12.47 1.81 -15.12
C VAL A 494 -13.32 2.35 -16.27
N VAL A 495 -14.58 2.66 -15.97
CA VAL A 495 -15.55 3.19 -16.95
C VAL A 495 -16.07 4.52 -16.46
N SER A 496 -15.69 5.60 -17.14
CA SER A 496 -16.13 6.96 -16.85
C SER A 496 -17.44 7.31 -17.59
N ARG A 497 -18.06 8.41 -17.16
CA ARG A 497 -19.23 8.95 -17.87
C ARG A 497 -18.82 9.41 -19.28
N GLY A 498 -19.37 8.82 -20.31
CA GLY A 498 -19.02 9.12 -21.72
C GLY A 498 -18.15 8.05 -22.39
N ASP A 499 -17.63 7.07 -21.66
CA ASP A 499 -16.92 5.95 -22.26
C ASP A 499 -17.86 5.01 -23.00
N VAL A 500 -17.38 4.50 -24.14
CA VAL A 500 -18.08 3.48 -24.91
C VAL A 500 -17.57 2.11 -24.48
N VAL A 501 -18.48 1.27 -23.98
CA VAL A 501 -18.14 -0.11 -23.58
C VAL A 501 -18.75 -1.08 -24.58
N SER A 502 -17.93 -1.91 -25.20
CA SER A 502 -18.36 -2.93 -26.15
C SER A 502 -17.95 -4.35 -25.71
N LEU A 503 -18.71 -5.33 -26.17
CA LEU A 503 -18.50 -6.74 -25.84
C LEU A 503 -18.25 -7.54 -27.13
N ARG A 504 -17.36 -8.52 -27.05
CA ARG A 504 -17.13 -9.50 -28.11
C ARG A 504 -17.06 -10.91 -27.54
N VAL A 505 -17.87 -11.80 -28.03
CA VAL A 505 -17.82 -13.23 -27.75
C VAL A 505 -17.05 -13.91 -28.87
N SER A 506 -16.07 -14.77 -28.54
CA SER A 506 -15.33 -15.54 -29.57
C SER A 506 -16.22 -16.58 -30.23
N LYS A 507 -15.95 -16.90 -31.52
CA LYS A 507 -16.77 -17.83 -32.33
C LYS A 507 -17.06 -19.17 -31.65
N ALA A 508 -16.09 -19.70 -30.90
CA ALA A 508 -16.24 -20.98 -30.19
C ALA A 508 -17.34 -20.97 -29.10
N TRP A 509 -17.75 -19.79 -28.62
CA TRP A 509 -18.66 -19.64 -27.49
C TRP A 509 -20.03 -19.06 -27.87
N THR A 510 -20.25 -18.69 -29.11
CA THR A 510 -21.50 -18.06 -29.60
C THR A 510 -22.74 -18.93 -29.44
N LYS A 511 -22.57 -20.27 -29.35
CA LYS A 511 -23.68 -21.20 -29.05
C LYS A 511 -24.17 -21.14 -27.61
N LYS A 512 -23.38 -20.57 -26.68
CA LYS A 512 -23.68 -20.51 -25.25
C LYS A 512 -24.01 -19.09 -24.77
N CYS A 513 -23.47 -18.08 -25.45
CA CYS A 513 -23.73 -16.68 -25.12
C CYS A 513 -23.58 -15.80 -26.38
N THR A 514 -24.40 -14.76 -26.46
CA THR A 514 -24.42 -13.80 -27.58
C THR A 514 -24.47 -12.37 -27.07
N VAL A 515 -23.98 -11.43 -27.86
CA VAL A 515 -24.06 -10.00 -27.55
C VAL A 515 -25.17 -9.38 -28.38
N VAL A 516 -26.15 -8.76 -27.72
CA VAL A 516 -27.25 -8.03 -28.32
C VAL A 516 -27.35 -6.65 -27.68
N ARG A 517 -27.22 -5.58 -28.46
CA ARG A 517 -27.32 -4.18 -28.01
C ARG A 517 -26.53 -3.91 -26.72
N GLN A 518 -25.21 -4.18 -26.74
CA GLN A 518 -24.31 -3.97 -25.60
C GLN A 518 -24.68 -4.78 -24.34
N THR A 519 -25.40 -5.87 -24.50
CA THR A 519 -25.79 -6.78 -23.43
C THR A 519 -25.37 -8.20 -23.79
N LEU A 520 -24.65 -8.87 -22.92
CA LEU A 520 -24.37 -10.30 -23.03
C LEU A 520 -25.63 -11.07 -22.67
N ARG A 521 -26.17 -11.82 -23.59
CA ARG A 521 -27.29 -12.75 -23.37
C ARG A 521 -26.78 -14.16 -23.33
N ILE A 522 -27.31 -14.91 -22.40
CA ILE A 522 -26.97 -16.30 -22.17
C ILE A 522 -28.02 -17.18 -22.80
N THR A 523 -27.57 -18.07 -23.66
CA THR A 523 -28.44 -18.98 -24.40
C THR A 523 -28.46 -20.38 -23.83
N LYS A 524 -27.34 -20.82 -23.21
CA LYS A 524 -27.21 -22.15 -22.60
C LYS A 524 -26.29 -22.09 -21.36
N THR A 525 -26.50 -23.02 -20.45
CA THR A 525 -25.61 -23.26 -19.31
C THR A 525 -24.20 -23.68 -19.74
N GLY A 526 -23.21 -23.38 -18.92
CA GLY A 526 -21.81 -23.70 -19.14
C GLY A 526 -20.91 -22.48 -19.23
N THR A 527 -19.72 -22.63 -19.74
CA THR A 527 -18.69 -21.57 -19.83
C THR A 527 -18.92 -20.64 -21.01
N CYS A 528 -18.75 -19.34 -20.81
CA CYS A 528 -18.77 -18.32 -21.86
C CYS A 528 -17.53 -17.43 -21.75
N ARG A 529 -16.80 -17.24 -22.84
CA ARG A 529 -15.64 -16.34 -22.88
C ARG A 529 -15.97 -15.07 -23.64
N VAL A 530 -15.88 -13.93 -22.94
CA VAL A 530 -16.25 -12.61 -23.48
C VAL A 530 -15.08 -11.63 -23.30
N THR A 531 -14.78 -10.86 -24.34
CA THR A 531 -13.85 -9.74 -24.27
C THR A 531 -14.63 -8.45 -24.10
N VAL A 532 -14.29 -7.71 -23.08
CA VAL A 532 -14.82 -6.36 -22.79
C VAL A 532 -13.82 -5.33 -23.30
N ARG A 533 -14.29 -4.34 -24.02
CA ARG A 533 -13.51 -3.23 -24.54
C ARG A 533 -14.09 -1.92 -24.04
N VAL A 534 -13.26 -1.06 -23.47
CA VAL A 534 -13.63 0.30 -23.05
C VAL A 534 -12.86 1.29 -23.92
N GLU A 535 -13.59 2.17 -24.58
CA GLU A 535 -13.05 3.26 -25.39
C GLU A 535 -13.36 4.59 -24.73
N THR A 536 -12.31 5.38 -24.49
CA THR A 536 -12.37 6.72 -23.93
C THR A 536 -11.95 7.72 -25.02
N ARG A 537 -12.62 8.87 -25.13
CA ARG A 537 -12.17 9.95 -26.02
C ARG A 537 -10.74 10.34 -25.66
N LYS A 538 -9.80 10.22 -26.60
CA LYS A 538 -8.37 10.57 -26.47
C LYS A 538 -7.45 9.55 -25.80
N GLN A 539 -7.89 8.32 -25.51
CA GLN A 539 -7.01 7.26 -24.96
C GLN A 539 -7.10 5.98 -25.82
N LYS A 540 -6.04 5.19 -25.82
CA LYS A 540 -6.07 3.86 -26.47
C LYS A 540 -7.13 2.98 -25.80
N PRO A 541 -7.89 2.18 -26.60
CA PRO A 541 -8.88 1.27 -26.03
C PRO A 541 -8.27 0.29 -25.05
N ARG A 542 -8.94 0.06 -23.93
CA ARG A 542 -8.57 -0.94 -22.92
C ARG A 542 -9.40 -2.19 -23.13
N PHE A 543 -8.80 -3.36 -22.96
CA PHE A 543 -9.44 -4.65 -23.17
C PHE A 543 -9.24 -5.59 -21.99
N ARG A 544 -10.24 -6.39 -21.67
CA ARG A 544 -10.10 -7.59 -20.84
C ARG A 544 -10.96 -8.72 -21.36
N THR A 545 -10.38 -9.91 -21.39
CA THR A 545 -11.13 -11.13 -21.70
C THR A 545 -11.40 -11.87 -20.40
N MET A 546 -12.65 -12.24 -20.18
CA MET A 546 -13.09 -12.98 -19.00
C MET A 546 -13.84 -14.24 -19.39
N THR A 547 -13.69 -15.27 -18.57
CA THR A 547 -14.42 -16.53 -18.69
C THR A 547 -15.53 -16.51 -17.65
N LEU A 548 -16.77 -16.71 -18.08
CA LEU A 548 -17.95 -16.66 -17.22
C LEU A 548 -18.56 -18.04 -17.15
N GLN A 549 -18.83 -18.53 -15.96
CA GLN A 549 -19.67 -19.71 -15.77
C GLN A 549 -21.14 -19.28 -15.76
N VAL A 550 -21.92 -19.97 -16.53
CA VAL A 550 -23.34 -19.71 -16.68
C VAL A 550 -24.11 -20.87 -16.11
N VAL A 551 -24.87 -20.63 -15.06
CA VAL A 551 -25.80 -21.59 -14.47
C VAL A 551 -27.24 -21.13 -14.72
N LYS A 552 -28.16 -22.10 -14.72
CA LYS A 552 -29.59 -21.84 -14.89
C LYS A 552 -30.17 -20.98 -13.78
#